data_de8b095da1f1a5cc3d2abaf0f607c98d
#
_entry.id   de8b095da1f1a5cc3d2abaf0f607c98d
#
_cell.length_a   1.000
_cell.length_b   1.000
_cell.length_c   1.000
_cell.angle_alpha   90.00
_cell.angle_beta   90.00
_cell.angle_gamma   90.00
#
_symmetry.space_group_name_H-M   'P 1'
#
loop_
_entity.id
_entity.type
_entity.pdbx_description
1 polymer ?
#
loop_
_entity_poly.entity_id
_entity_poly.type
_entity_poly.pdbx_seq_one_letter_code
_entity_poly.pdbx_strand_id
1 'polypeptide(L)'
;TKFRKSIIKAIPKSLQNAIGGGIGVFIAYIGIKNAGLLQFTSDPGTYALLDSKTVVASSSAVPAIVKLNSPAVLLALFGLLLTVVLLVLNVRAAILIGIITTTIVGIPFGVTDFSNASITFATLGESFSKLGLTFGAAFGPEGMGSLFADSSKTLLVIMTIFAFSLSDTFDTIGTFIGTGRRSGIFSDEDEKALQESKGFHSKMDRALFADAIATSIGSIFGT
;
A
#
# COMPACT_ATOMS: atom_id res chain seq x y z
N THR A 1 -5.01 21.69 -3.92
CA THR A 1 -5.96 21.66 -2.78
C THR A 1 -7.40 21.93 -3.20
N LYS A 2 -7.72 22.97 -3.98
CA LYS A 2 -9.09 23.19 -4.52
C LYS A 2 -9.52 22.05 -5.45
N PHE A 3 -8.60 21.51 -6.22
CA PHE A 3 -8.85 20.41 -7.16
C PHE A 3 -9.22 19.11 -6.43
N ARG A 4 -8.44 18.69 -5.42
CA ARG A 4 -8.78 17.53 -4.58
C ARG A 4 -10.16 17.66 -3.92
N LYS A 5 -10.49 18.83 -3.38
CA LYS A 5 -11.83 19.12 -2.83
C LYS A 5 -12.94 19.00 -3.86
N SER A 6 -12.72 19.49 -5.08
CA SER A 6 -13.70 19.35 -6.16
C SER A 6 -13.95 17.88 -6.52
N ILE A 7 -12.90 17.07 -6.56
CA ILE A 7 -13.02 15.61 -6.76
C ILE A 7 -13.83 14.98 -5.63
N ILE A 8 -13.50 15.24 -4.38
CA ILE A 8 -14.21 14.68 -3.22
C ILE A 8 -15.69 15.06 -3.24
N LYS A 9 -16.00 16.31 -3.57
CA LYS A 9 -17.41 16.78 -3.68
C LYS A 9 -18.18 16.12 -4.84
N ALA A 10 -17.47 15.76 -5.92
CA ALA A 10 -18.08 15.09 -7.06
C ALA A 10 -18.39 13.61 -6.79
N ILE A 11 -17.78 13.01 -5.76
CA ILE A 11 -17.96 11.59 -5.42
C ILE A 11 -19.16 11.44 -4.47
N PRO A 12 -20.20 10.68 -4.84
CA PRO A 12 -21.30 10.37 -3.93
C PRO A 12 -20.85 9.63 -2.68
N LYS A 13 -21.53 9.84 -1.54
CA LYS A 13 -21.19 9.18 -0.26
C LYS A 13 -21.18 7.65 -0.35
N SER A 14 -22.09 7.08 -1.10
CA SER A 14 -22.13 5.63 -1.36
C SER A 14 -20.84 5.13 -2.00
N LEU A 15 -20.29 5.88 -2.95
CA LEU A 15 -19.03 5.54 -3.62
C LEU A 15 -17.83 5.74 -2.69
N GLN A 16 -17.82 6.79 -1.86
CA GLN A 16 -16.77 6.99 -0.85
C GLN A 16 -16.68 5.80 0.12
N ASN A 17 -17.81 5.30 0.59
CA ASN A 17 -17.86 4.12 1.46
C ASN A 17 -17.42 2.84 0.71
N ALA A 18 -17.81 2.70 -0.56
CA ALA A 18 -17.40 1.57 -1.40
C ALA A 18 -15.89 1.56 -1.67
N ILE A 19 -15.27 2.72 -1.84
CA ILE A 19 -13.80 2.85 -2.00
C ILE A 19 -13.10 2.32 -0.75
N GLY A 20 -13.52 2.73 0.45
CA GLY A 20 -12.94 2.23 1.70
C GLY A 20 -13.06 0.72 1.86
N GLY A 21 -14.22 0.14 1.51
CA GLY A 21 -14.43 -1.30 1.48
C GLY A 21 -13.55 -2.00 0.45
N GLY A 22 -13.43 -1.42 -0.75
CA GLY A 22 -12.58 -1.95 -1.83
C GLY A 22 -11.10 -1.98 -1.46
N ILE A 23 -10.60 -0.93 -0.81
CA ILE A 23 -9.22 -0.88 -0.28
C ILE A 23 -9.00 -1.99 0.75
N GLY A 24 -9.96 -2.20 1.66
CA GLY A 24 -9.88 -3.28 2.65
C GLY A 24 -9.78 -4.67 2.00
N VAL A 25 -10.58 -4.94 0.98
CA VAL A 25 -10.54 -6.19 0.21
C VAL A 25 -9.21 -6.32 -0.55
N PHE A 26 -8.70 -5.24 -1.14
CA PHE A 26 -7.41 -5.22 -1.83
C PHE A 26 -6.24 -5.54 -0.88
N ILE A 27 -6.22 -4.92 0.31
CA ILE A 27 -5.20 -5.20 1.34
C ILE A 27 -5.30 -6.66 1.80
N ALA A 28 -6.51 -7.18 2.01
CA ALA A 28 -6.72 -8.58 2.34
C ALA A 28 -6.18 -9.51 1.25
N TYR A 29 -6.42 -9.21 -0.02
CA TYR A 29 -5.87 -9.97 -1.16
C TYR A 29 -4.34 -9.98 -1.15
N ILE A 30 -3.70 -8.81 -0.94
CA ILE A 30 -2.23 -8.72 -0.82
C ILE A 30 -1.74 -9.55 0.37
N GLY A 31 -2.42 -9.48 1.51
CA GLY A 31 -2.09 -10.28 2.69
C GLY A 31 -2.14 -11.79 2.41
N ILE A 32 -3.19 -12.28 1.77
CA ILE A 32 -3.36 -13.68 1.38
C ILE A 32 -2.29 -14.12 0.38
N LYS A 33 -1.96 -13.26 -0.58
CA LYS A 33 -0.88 -13.49 -1.54
C LYS A 33 0.49 -13.60 -0.84
N ASN A 34 0.81 -12.66 0.02
CA ASN A 34 2.08 -12.61 0.73
C ASN A 34 2.23 -13.74 1.76
N ALA A 35 1.12 -14.20 2.33
CA ALA A 35 1.07 -15.38 3.20
C ALA A 35 1.31 -16.71 2.43
N GLY A 36 1.42 -16.65 1.10
CA GLY A 36 1.62 -17.82 0.25
C GLY A 36 0.38 -18.73 0.16
N LEU A 37 -0.81 -18.21 0.46
CA LEU A 37 -2.08 -18.94 0.38
C LEU A 37 -2.64 -18.99 -1.05
N LEU A 38 -2.17 -18.14 -1.93
CA LEU A 38 -2.53 -18.10 -3.34
C LEU A 38 -1.32 -18.40 -4.22
N GLN A 39 -1.57 -19.20 -5.24
CA GLN A 39 -0.67 -19.40 -6.38
C GLN A 39 -1.42 -19.08 -7.67
N PHE A 40 -0.71 -18.72 -8.71
CA PHE A 40 -1.28 -18.61 -10.04
C PHE A 40 -1.04 -19.90 -10.82
N THR A 41 -1.96 -20.25 -11.70
CA THR A 41 -1.77 -21.41 -12.58
C THR A 41 -0.54 -21.20 -13.44
N SER A 42 0.29 -22.22 -13.55
CA SER A 42 1.51 -22.22 -14.37
C SER A 42 1.29 -22.86 -15.73
N ASP A 43 0.07 -22.83 -16.24
CA ASP A 43 -0.24 -23.41 -17.55
C ASP A 43 0.55 -22.73 -18.66
N PRO A 44 1.06 -23.47 -19.65
CA PRO A 44 1.72 -22.89 -20.78
C PRO A 44 0.84 -21.85 -21.46
N GLY A 45 1.37 -20.64 -21.67
CA GLY A 45 0.64 -19.52 -22.24
C GLY A 45 -0.03 -18.59 -21.22
N THR A 46 0.01 -18.89 -19.93
CA THR A 46 -0.50 -17.97 -18.88
C THR A 46 0.53 -16.91 -18.49
N TYR A 47 1.74 -17.01 -18.94
CA TYR A 47 2.80 -16.02 -18.75
C TYR A 47 3.63 -15.86 -20.03
N ALA A 48 4.19 -14.68 -20.20
CA ALA A 48 5.12 -14.35 -21.26
C ALA A 48 6.39 -13.74 -20.65
N LEU A 49 7.55 -14.10 -21.23
CA LEU A 49 8.82 -13.44 -20.92
C LEU A 49 8.89 -12.16 -21.75
N LEU A 50 8.96 -11.02 -21.10
CA LEU A 50 9.21 -9.72 -21.75
C LEU A 50 10.68 -9.57 -22.11
N ASP A 51 11.55 -10.09 -21.25
CA ASP A 51 12.98 -10.21 -21.45
C ASP A 51 13.47 -11.44 -20.69
N SER A 52 14.77 -11.69 -20.66
CA SER A 52 15.35 -12.87 -19.99
C SER A 52 15.08 -12.95 -18.47
N LYS A 53 14.48 -11.94 -17.87
CA LYS A 53 14.26 -11.84 -16.41
C LYS A 53 12.84 -11.45 -16.01
N THR A 54 12.07 -10.82 -16.91
CA THR A 54 10.74 -10.28 -16.59
C THR A 54 9.65 -11.21 -17.12
N VAL A 55 8.87 -11.77 -16.21
CA VAL A 55 7.71 -12.61 -16.52
C VAL A 55 6.44 -11.82 -16.29
N VAL A 56 5.61 -11.73 -17.31
CA VAL A 56 4.27 -11.12 -17.20
C VAL A 56 3.24 -12.23 -17.23
N ALA A 57 2.40 -12.29 -16.20
CA ALA A 57 1.27 -13.20 -16.18
C ALA A 57 0.23 -12.79 -17.23
N SER A 58 -0.25 -13.74 -18.01
CA SER A 58 -1.37 -13.53 -18.92
C SER A 58 -2.64 -13.22 -18.13
N SER A 59 -3.56 -12.50 -18.76
CA SER A 59 -4.91 -12.24 -18.22
C SER A 59 -5.73 -13.53 -17.97
N SER A 60 -5.30 -14.64 -18.53
CA SER A 60 -5.90 -15.97 -18.31
C SER A 60 -5.35 -16.69 -17.06
N ALA A 61 -4.34 -16.17 -16.40
CA ALA A 61 -3.84 -16.74 -15.16
C ALA A 61 -4.89 -16.64 -14.05
N VAL A 62 -5.31 -17.80 -13.52
CA VAL A 62 -6.33 -17.88 -12.47
C VAL A 62 -5.66 -18.16 -11.13
N PRO A 63 -5.98 -17.38 -10.07
CA PRO A 63 -5.49 -17.68 -8.74
C PRO A 63 -6.10 -18.97 -8.21
N ALA A 64 -5.27 -19.82 -7.62
CA ALA A 64 -5.68 -21.07 -7.00
C ALA A 64 -5.17 -21.13 -5.56
N ILE A 65 -5.89 -21.86 -4.70
CA ILE A 65 -5.45 -22.10 -3.32
C ILE A 65 -4.31 -23.12 -3.34
N VAL A 66 -3.26 -22.86 -2.59
CA VAL A 66 -2.12 -23.77 -2.44
C VAL A 66 -2.47 -24.96 -1.54
N LYS A 67 -1.66 -26.02 -1.61
CA LYS A 67 -1.75 -27.12 -0.65
C LYS A 67 -1.36 -26.63 0.75
N LEU A 68 -2.22 -26.84 1.74
CA LEU A 68 -2.04 -26.36 3.12
C LEU A 68 -1.09 -27.29 3.92
N ASN A 69 0.07 -27.65 3.35
CA ASN A 69 1.04 -28.54 3.97
C ASN A 69 2.41 -27.89 4.22
N SER A 70 2.59 -26.66 3.77
CA SER A 70 3.82 -25.88 3.99
C SER A 70 3.84 -25.30 5.40
N PRO A 71 4.94 -25.37 6.15
CA PRO A 71 5.07 -24.74 7.46
C PRO A 71 4.77 -23.24 7.43
N ALA A 72 5.17 -22.54 6.39
CA ALA A 72 4.92 -21.10 6.22
C ALA A 72 3.42 -20.80 6.10
N VAL A 73 2.68 -21.59 5.30
CA VAL A 73 1.24 -21.44 5.10
C VAL A 73 0.47 -21.76 6.39
N LEU A 74 0.87 -22.83 7.10
CA LEU A 74 0.26 -23.19 8.39
C LEU A 74 0.50 -22.11 9.45
N LEU A 75 1.72 -21.54 9.49
CA LEU A 75 2.06 -20.44 10.38
C LEU A 75 1.24 -19.18 10.05
N ALA A 76 1.05 -18.86 8.77
CA ALA A 76 0.23 -17.74 8.34
C ALA A 76 -1.24 -17.90 8.76
N LEU A 77 -1.81 -19.11 8.59
CA LEU A 77 -3.16 -19.43 9.06
C LEU A 77 -3.27 -19.33 10.59
N PHE A 78 -2.30 -19.84 11.31
CA PHE A 78 -2.24 -19.72 12.77
C PHE A 78 -2.23 -18.23 13.19
N GLY A 79 -1.36 -17.42 12.60
CA GLY A 79 -1.27 -15.99 12.88
C GLY A 79 -2.56 -15.23 12.57
N LEU A 80 -3.22 -15.58 11.46
CA LEU A 80 -4.51 -15.00 11.09
C LEU A 80 -5.59 -15.34 12.12
N LEU A 81 -5.74 -16.62 12.47
CA LEU A 81 -6.73 -17.06 13.44
C LEU A 81 -6.47 -16.46 14.83
N LEU A 82 -5.21 -16.45 15.28
CA LEU A 82 -4.83 -15.83 16.54
C LEU A 82 -5.23 -14.35 16.57
N THR A 83 -4.90 -13.61 15.51
CA THR A 83 -5.22 -12.19 15.41
C THR A 83 -6.73 -11.95 15.42
N VAL A 84 -7.51 -12.77 14.71
CA VAL A 84 -8.98 -12.69 14.69
C VAL A 84 -9.54 -12.95 16.10
N VAL A 85 -9.08 -13.97 16.79
CA VAL A 85 -9.51 -14.28 18.16
C VAL A 85 -9.20 -13.13 19.10
N LEU A 86 -7.99 -12.57 19.04
CA LEU A 86 -7.60 -11.42 19.88
C LEU A 86 -8.46 -10.17 19.59
N LEU A 87 -8.83 -9.95 18.33
CA LEU A 87 -9.71 -8.85 17.93
C LEU A 87 -11.14 -9.05 18.47
N VAL A 88 -11.67 -10.28 18.40
CA VAL A 88 -13.00 -10.61 18.93
C VAL A 88 -13.04 -10.45 20.45
N LEU A 89 -11.94 -10.80 21.13
CA LEU A 89 -11.78 -10.61 22.57
C LEU A 89 -11.52 -9.15 22.97
N ASN A 90 -11.51 -8.22 22.01
CA ASN A 90 -11.23 -6.79 22.22
C ASN A 90 -9.89 -6.53 22.94
N VAL A 91 -8.89 -7.37 22.71
CA VAL A 91 -7.55 -7.17 23.27
C VAL A 91 -6.90 -5.95 22.64
N ARG A 92 -6.41 -5.04 23.48
CA ARG A 92 -5.64 -3.88 22.98
C ARG A 92 -4.37 -4.38 22.30
N ALA A 93 -4.00 -3.76 21.18
CA ALA A 93 -2.86 -4.13 20.35
C ALA A 93 -2.89 -5.58 19.80
N ALA A 94 -4.09 -6.16 19.57
CA ALA A 94 -4.29 -7.52 19.07
C ALA A 94 -3.44 -7.85 17.83
N ILE A 95 -3.35 -6.93 16.87
CA ILE A 95 -2.57 -7.08 15.65
C ILE A 95 -1.07 -7.19 15.98
N LEU A 96 -0.56 -6.30 16.85
CA LEU A 96 0.84 -6.30 17.24
C LEU A 96 1.22 -7.60 17.97
N ILE A 97 0.37 -8.04 18.91
CA ILE A 97 0.55 -9.32 19.62
C ILE A 97 0.53 -10.48 18.62
N GLY A 98 -0.39 -10.46 17.66
CA GLY A 98 -0.46 -11.47 16.61
C GLY A 98 0.82 -11.55 15.80
N ILE A 99 1.35 -10.42 15.34
CA ILE A 99 2.61 -10.35 14.58
C ILE A 99 3.79 -10.90 15.41
N ILE A 100 3.97 -10.40 16.63
CA ILE A 100 5.09 -10.82 17.50
C ILE A 100 5.01 -12.33 17.79
N THR A 101 3.83 -12.83 18.16
CA THR A 101 3.64 -14.25 18.46
C THR A 101 3.91 -15.12 17.25
N THR A 102 3.38 -14.75 16.08
CA THR A 102 3.60 -15.49 14.84
C THR A 102 5.07 -15.50 14.45
N THR A 103 5.78 -14.38 14.62
CA THR A 103 7.22 -14.30 14.35
C THR A 103 8.01 -15.22 15.28
N ILE A 104 7.74 -15.20 16.60
CA ILE A 104 8.42 -16.06 17.58
C ILE A 104 8.15 -17.54 17.28
N VAL A 105 6.91 -17.91 16.97
CA VAL A 105 6.55 -19.29 16.62
C VAL A 105 7.21 -19.71 15.30
N GLY A 106 7.41 -18.79 14.38
CA GLY A 106 8.06 -19.06 13.08
C GLY A 106 9.55 -19.43 13.19
N ILE A 107 10.24 -19.05 14.26
CA ILE A 107 11.67 -19.36 14.45
C ILE A 107 11.94 -20.87 14.52
N PRO A 108 11.30 -21.64 15.42
CA PRO A 108 11.57 -23.07 15.54
C PRO A 108 11.12 -23.88 14.32
N PHE A 109 10.17 -23.35 13.51
CA PHE A 109 9.74 -23.99 12.28
C PHE A 109 10.59 -23.64 11.06
N GLY A 110 11.64 -22.82 11.24
CA GLY A 110 12.55 -22.41 10.17
C GLY A 110 11.88 -21.50 9.11
N VAL A 111 10.71 -20.93 9.43
CA VAL A 111 10.00 -19.98 8.55
C VAL A 111 10.56 -18.58 8.71
N THR A 112 10.97 -18.24 9.94
CA THR A 112 11.61 -16.97 10.26
C THR A 112 13.08 -17.21 10.47
N ASP A 113 13.90 -16.75 9.55
CA ASP A 113 15.37 -16.87 9.63
C ASP A 113 15.98 -15.50 9.91
N PHE A 114 16.66 -15.38 11.05
CA PHE A 114 17.40 -14.18 11.44
C PHE A 114 18.91 -14.28 11.10
N SER A 115 19.40 -15.39 10.57
CA SER A 115 20.83 -15.59 10.28
C SER A 115 21.37 -14.59 9.26
N ASN A 116 20.51 -14.11 8.35
CA ASN A 116 20.83 -13.11 7.35
C ASN A 116 20.43 -11.67 7.77
N ALA A 117 19.84 -11.50 8.94
CA ALA A 117 19.47 -10.19 9.46
C ALA A 117 20.66 -9.49 10.11
N SER A 118 21.70 -9.19 9.32
CA SER A 118 22.83 -8.38 9.78
C SER A 118 22.45 -6.90 9.84
N ILE A 119 21.64 -6.51 10.82
CA ILE A 119 21.48 -5.10 11.17
C ILE A 119 22.72 -4.67 11.93
N THR A 120 23.77 -4.32 11.21
CA THR A 120 24.99 -3.75 11.77
C THR A 120 24.97 -2.23 11.56
N PHE A 121 25.63 -1.47 12.43
CA PHE A 121 25.81 -0.03 12.20
C PHE A 121 26.50 0.27 10.86
N ALA A 122 27.30 -0.66 10.35
CA ALA A 122 27.91 -0.59 9.00
C ALA A 122 26.84 -0.63 7.89
N THR A 123 25.85 -1.51 7.98
CA THR A 123 24.73 -1.58 7.02
C THR A 123 23.81 -0.37 7.09
N LEU A 124 23.67 0.24 8.24
CA LEU A 124 22.98 1.53 8.37
C LEU A 124 23.77 2.63 7.67
N GLY A 125 25.09 2.71 7.88
CA GLY A 125 25.97 3.67 7.21
C GLY A 125 25.92 3.53 5.68
N GLU A 126 25.96 2.32 5.16
CA GLU A 126 25.80 2.03 3.73
C GLU A 126 24.42 2.44 3.20
N SER A 127 23.36 2.21 3.97
CA SER A 127 22.01 2.62 3.60
C SER A 127 21.88 4.15 3.52
N PHE A 128 22.47 4.87 4.46
CA PHE A 128 22.54 6.34 4.39
C PHE A 128 23.38 6.84 3.24
N SER A 129 24.49 6.18 2.93
CA SER A 129 25.29 6.51 1.76
C SER A 129 24.52 6.30 0.44
N LYS A 130 23.73 5.22 0.36
CA LYS A 130 22.89 4.93 -0.80
C LYS A 130 21.73 5.92 -0.95
N LEU A 131 21.27 6.53 0.15
CA LEU A 131 20.27 7.59 0.10
C LEU A 131 20.75 8.78 -0.76
N GLY A 132 22.06 9.07 -0.78
CA GLY A 132 22.64 10.08 -1.66
C GLY A 132 22.46 9.81 -3.16
N LEU A 133 22.24 8.55 -3.56
CA LEU A 133 21.99 8.17 -4.95
C LEU A 133 20.53 8.42 -5.35
N THR A 134 19.59 8.29 -4.41
CA THR A 134 18.16 8.46 -4.67
C THR A 134 17.70 9.88 -4.39
N PHE A 135 18.38 10.58 -3.47
CA PHE A 135 18.04 11.95 -3.09
C PHE A 135 18.10 12.89 -4.28
N GLY A 136 16.97 13.46 -4.62
CA GLY A 136 16.85 14.39 -5.74
C GLY A 136 16.97 13.75 -7.13
N ALA A 137 17.06 12.42 -7.25
CA ALA A 137 17.15 11.73 -8.52
C ALA A 137 15.97 12.05 -9.45
N ALA A 138 14.80 12.31 -8.90
CA ALA A 138 13.62 12.77 -9.65
C ALA A 138 13.87 14.06 -10.45
N PHE A 139 14.81 14.91 -10.04
CA PHE A 139 15.18 16.14 -10.73
C PHE A 139 16.45 16.00 -11.58
N GLY A 140 17.05 14.82 -11.59
CA GLY A 140 18.21 14.48 -12.41
C GLY A 140 17.89 14.34 -13.90
N PRO A 141 18.91 14.12 -14.74
CA PRO A 141 18.75 13.98 -16.20
C PRO A 141 17.79 12.85 -16.60
N GLU A 142 17.80 11.76 -15.85
CA GLU A 142 16.92 10.60 -16.06
C GLU A 142 15.61 10.67 -15.22
N GLY A 143 15.39 11.78 -14.52
CA GLY A 143 14.21 11.99 -13.68
C GLY A 143 12.99 12.48 -14.47
N MET A 144 12.20 13.35 -13.83
CA MET A 144 10.93 13.84 -14.40
C MET A 144 11.06 14.47 -15.79
N GLY A 145 12.21 15.08 -16.10
CA GLY A 145 12.47 15.68 -17.41
C GLY A 145 12.50 14.63 -18.53
N SER A 146 13.04 13.44 -18.26
CA SER A 146 13.14 12.36 -19.24
C SER A 146 11.78 11.81 -19.67
N LEU A 147 10.75 11.92 -18.80
CA LEU A 147 9.39 11.47 -19.12
C LEU A 147 8.78 12.24 -20.31
N PHE A 148 9.23 13.49 -20.52
CA PHE A 148 8.74 14.36 -21.59
C PHE A 148 9.73 14.50 -22.76
N ALA A 149 10.82 13.73 -22.76
CA ALA A 149 11.83 13.76 -23.82
C ALA A 149 11.28 13.29 -25.16
N ASP A 150 10.31 12.37 -25.15
CA ASP A 150 9.63 11.86 -26.34
C ASP A 150 8.24 12.51 -26.45
N SER A 151 8.11 13.45 -27.37
CA SER A 151 6.87 14.19 -27.60
C SER A 151 5.69 13.28 -27.96
N SER A 152 5.94 12.12 -28.60
CA SER A 152 4.91 11.16 -28.96
C SER A 152 4.24 10.50 -27.75
N LYS A 153 4.94 10.42 -26.63
CA LYS A 153 4.49 9.83 -25.35
C LYS A 153 3.95 10.85 -24.34
N THR A 154 4.06 12.13 -24.62
CA THR A 154 3.64 13.20 -23.70
C THR A 154 2.21 13.02 -23.20
N LEU A 155 1.27 12.71 -24.10
CA LEU A 155 -0.13 12.48 -23.71
C LEU A 155 -0.27 11.28 -22.77
N LEU A 156 0.43 10.17 -23.10
CA LEU A 156 0.45 8.98 -22.25
C LEU A 156 0.99 9.30 -20.85
N VAL A 157 2.10 10.03 -20.76
CA VAL A 157 2.71 10.45 -19.49
C VAL A 157 1.73 11.28 -18.66
N ILE A 158 1.09 12.29 -19.27
CA ILE A 158 0.09 13.13 -18.58
C ILE A 158 -1.09 12.30 -18.09
N MET A 159 -1.61 11.39 -18.90
CA MET A 159 -2.71 10.50 -18.50
C MET A 159 -2.30 9.54 -17.39
N THR A 160 -1.08 9.04 -17.41
CA THR A 160 -0.53 8.18 -16.36
C THR A 160 -0.38 8.94 -15.05
N ILE A 161 0.19 10.14 -15.06
CA ILE A 161 0.31 11.00 -13.88
C ILE A 161 -1.08 11.30 -13.30
N PHE A 162 -2.05 11.61 -14.15
CA PHE A 162 -3.42 11.86 -13.72
C PHE A 162 -4.06 10.63 -13.09
N ALA A 163 -3.90 9.45 -13.70
CA ALA A 163 -4.42 8.19 -13.19
C ALA A 163 -3.83 7.84 -11.82
N PHE A 164 -2.50 7.94 -11.65
CA PHE A 164 -1.85 7.73 -10.35
C PHE A 164 -2.29 8.75 -9.30
N SER A 165 -2.41 10.03 -9.66
CA SER A 165 -2.88 11.07 -8.74
C SER A 165 -4.31 10.84 -8.29
N LEU A 166 -5.19 10.34 -9.16
CA LEU A 166 -6.55 9.96 -8.79
C LEU A 166 -6.55 8.74 -7.86
N SER A 167 -5.77 7.71 -8.20
CA SER A 167 -5.63 6.50 -7.38
C SER A 167 -5.15 6.84 -5.98
N ASP A 168 -4.09 7.63 -5.84
CA ASP A 168 -3.55 8.12 -4.57
C ASP A 168 -4.60 8.91 -3.77
N THR A 169 -5.34 9.79 -4.45
CA THR A 169 -6.41 10.57 -3.81
C THR A 169 -7.51 9.66 -3.26
N PHE A 170 -7.92 8.64 -4.01
CA PHE A 170 -8.95 7.70 -3.56
C PHE A 170 -8.47 6.81 -2.43
N ASP A 171 -7.22 6.35 -2.47
CA ASP A 171 -6.61 5.56 -1.42
C ASP A 171 -6.55 6.34 -0.09
N THR A 172 -6.04 7.57 -0.14
CA THR A 172 -5.99 8.45 1.03
C THR A 172 -7.38 8.73 1.61
N ILE A 173 -8.37 9.05 0.77
CA ILE A 173 -9.75 9.31 1.23
C ILE A 173 -10.35 8.04 1.83
N GLY A 174 -10.21 6.89 1.17
CA GLY A 174 -10.73 5.62 1.67
C GLY A 174 -10.12 5.21 3.00
N THR A 175 -8.81 5.39 3.13
CA THR A 175 -8.09 5.14 4.39
C THR A 175 -8.54 6.09 5.51
N PHE A 176 -8.71 7.37 5.23
CA PHE A 176 -9.16 8.34 6.23
C PHE A 176 -10.61 8.11 6.67
N ILE A 177 -11.49 7.76 5.75
CA ILE A 177 -12.88 7.43 6.09
C ILE A 177 -12.94 6.08 6.84
N GLY A 178 -12.28 5.05 6.33
CA GLY A 178 -12.32 3.71 6.89
C GLY A 178 -11.65 3.61 8.27
N THR A 179 -10.38 4.00 8.36
CA THR A 179 -9.59 3.88 9.59
C THR A 179 -9.75 5.07 10.51
N GLY A 180 -9.87 6.28 9.99
CA GLY A 180 -9.99 7.51 10.78
C GLY A 180 -11.27 7.57 11.60
N ARG A 181 -12.38 7.09 11.05
CA ARG A 181 -13.65 6.93 11.82
C ARG A 181 -13.50 5.87 12.91
N ARG A 182 -12.98 4.71 12.56
CA ARG A 182 -12.88 3.59 13.50
C ARG A 182 -11.93 3.87 14.66
N SER A 183 -10.91 4.68 14.44
CA SER A 183 -9.98 5.12 15.48
C SER A 183 -10.47 6.34 16.27
N GLY A 184 -11.59 6.96 15.87
CA GLY A 184 -12.11 8.17 16.49
C GLY A 184 -11.33 9.45 16.22
N ILE A 185 -10.36 9.40 15.28
CA ILE A 185 -9.55 10.58 14.90
C ILE A 185 -10.40 11.58 14.13
N PHE A 186 -11.30 11.09 13.25
CA PHE A 186 -12.23 11.90 12.48
C PHE A 186 -13.67 11.64 12.92
N SER A 187 -14.41 12.71 13.12
CA SER A 187 -15.85 12.68 13.41
C SER A 187 -16.68 12.84 12.13
N ASP A 188 -17.98 12.52 12.23
CA ASP A 188 -18.94 12.79 11.16
C ASP A 188 -19.03 14.29 10.83
N GLU A 189 -18.74 15.15 11.81
CA GLU A 189 -18.68 16.60 11.62
C GLU A 189 -17.46 17.01 10.79
N ASP A 190 -16.31 16.36 10.98
CA ASP A 190 -15.10 16.59 10.17
C ASP A 190 -15.33 16.23 8.70
N GLU A 191 -16.11 15.17 8.43
CA GLU A 191 -16.48 14.81 7.06
C GLU A 191 -17.46 15.79 6.43
N LYS A 192 -18.47 16.22 7.17
CA LYS A 192 -19.39 17.26 6.69
C LYS A 192 -18.65 18.56 6.41
N ALA A 193 -17.75 18.95 7.32
CA ALA A 193 -16.90 20.13 7.14
C ALA A 193 -16.00 20.01 5.91
N LEU A 194 -15.48 18.81 5.56
CA LEU A 194 -14.73 18.59 4.34
C LEU A 194 -15.55 18.87 3.08
N GLN A 195 -16.85 18.52 3.11
CA GLN A 195 -17.76 18.73 1.98
C GLN A 195 -18.28 20.17 1.87
N GLU A 196 -18.57 20.81 2.99
CA GLU A 196 -19.27 22.09 3.05
C GLU A 196 -18.33 23.30 3.17
N SER A 197 -17.20 23.17 3.86
CA SER A 197 -16.32 24.30 4.16
C SER A 197 -15.48 24.78 2.97
N LYS A 198 -15.22 26.08 2.94
CA LYS A 198 -14.19 26.66 2.06
C LYS A 198 -12.89 26.80 2.85
N GLY A 199 -11.80 26.16 2.39
CA GLY A 199 -10.47 26.28 3.02
C GLY A 199 -10.03 25.05 3.83
N PHE A 200 -9.10 25.23 4.75
CA PHE A 200 -8.48 24.19 5.59
C PHE A 200 -9.10 24.16 6.99
N HIS A 201 -10.41 24.05 7.10
CA HIS A 201 -11.12 24.18 8.38
C HIS A 201 -11.29 22.83 9.10
N SER A 202 -11.46 21.71 8.37
CA SER A 202 -11.63 20.42 8.99
C SER A 202 -10.28 19.76 9.32
N LYS A 203 -10.25 18.88 10.31
CA LYS A 203 -9.08 18.04 10.59
C LYS A 203 -8.70 17.19 9.37
N MET A 204 -9.70 16.73 8.64
CA MET A 204 -9.53 15.91 7.45
C MET A 204 -8.86 16.70 6.29
N ASP A 205 -9.19 17.99 6.12
CA ASP A 205 -8.49 18.87 5.16
C ASP A 205 -7.00 18.99 5.49
N ARG A 206 -6.68 19.16 6.77
CA ARG A 206 -5.29 19.29 7.22
C ARG A 206 -4.53 17.98 7.05
N ALA A 207 -5.17 16.85 7.35
CA ALA A 207 -4.58 15.53 7.16
C ALA A 207 -4.31 15.23 5.68
N LEU A 208 -5.26 15.51 4.77
CA LEU A 208 -5.06 15.39 3.32
C LEU A 208 -3.92 16.28 2.79
N PHE A 209 -3.76 17.46 3.37
CA PHE A 209 -2.68 18.35 2.99
C PHE A 209 -1.32 17.87 3.50
N ALA A 210 -1.28 17.39 4.75
CA ALA A 210 -0.07 16.82 5.35
C ALA A 210 0.39 15.58 4.58
N ASP A 211 -0.53 14.70 4.20
CA ASP A 211 -0.28 13.53 3.38
C ASP A 211 0.34 13.91 2.02
N ALA A 212 -0.25 14.88 1.32
CA ALA A 212 0.29 15.35 0.04
C ALA A 212 1.70 15.95 0.16
N ILE A 213 2.00 16.65 1.25
CA ILE A 213 3.34 17.18 1.52
C ILE A 213 4.31 16.03 1.82
N ALA A 214 3.90 15.07 2.67
CA ALA A 214 4.73 13.94 3.04
C ALA A 214 5.11 13.10 1.81
N THR A 215 4.14 12.80 0.94
CA THR A 215 4.37 12.09 -0.33
C THR A 215 5.33 12.86 -1.24
N SER A 216 5.16 14.19 -1.35
CA SER A 216 6.03 15.04 -2.17
C SER A 216 7.46 15.08 -1.61
N ILE A 217 7.62 15.17 -0.29
CA ILE A 217 8.94 15.14 0.34
C ILE A 217 9.55 13.74 0.19
N GLY A 218 8.78 12.67 0.42
CA GLY A 218 9.22 11.30 0.24
C GLY A 218 9.79 11.06 -1.16
N SER A 219 9.11 11.54 -2.20
CA SER A 219 9.57 11.40 -3.58
C SER A 219 10.92 12.10 -3.86
N ILE A 220 11.25 13.18 -3.13
CA ILE A 220 12.58 13.83 -3.21
C ILE A 220 13.65 12.91 -2.62
N PHE A 221 13.33 12.18 -1.56
CA PHE A 221 14.23 11.20 -0.95
C PHE A 221 14.31 9.88 -1.74
N GLY A 222 13.45 9.68 -2.73
CA GLY A 222 13.45 8.48 -3.57
C GLY A 222 12.68 7.30 -2.96
N THR A 223 11.67 7.60 -2.17
CA THR A 223 10.75 6.58 -1.58
C THR A 223 9.47 6.46 -2.39
#